data_b461c4d3cd9660f3a9915ca8a6e95cf5
#
_entry.id   b461c4d3cd9660f3a9915ca8a6e95cf5
#
_cell.length_a   1.000
_cell.length_b   1.000
_cell.length_c   1.000
_cell.angle_alpha   90.00
_cell.angle_beta   90.00
_cell.angle_gamma   90.00
#
_symmetry.space_group_name_H-M   'P 1'
#
loop_
_entity.id
_entity.type
_entity.pdbx_description
1 polymer ?
#
loop_
_entity_poly.entity_id
_entity_poly.type
_entity_poly.pdbx_seq_one_letter_code
_entity_poly.pdbx_strand_id
1 'polypeptide(L)'
;MAETRTLSQFKSKLIGGGTRPNLFEVSIPTFPTAIAEAWSPGDDAENGIFKFLCKATALPASNLGSIEIPFRGRTLKVAGDRTFDDWTVTIINDEDFKLRTAFERWSNVMSRLDDATGVTNPSSYMLSLIHIS
;
A
#
# COMPACT_ATOMS: atom_id res chain seq x y z
N MET A 1 -39.60 -16.94 6.10
CA MET A 1 -39.46 -16.52 7.53
C MET A 1 -38.18 -15.75 7.67
N ALA A 2 -38.24 -14.53 8.19
CA ALA A 2 -37.03 -13.78 8.46
C ALA A 2 -36.31 -14.44 9.64
N GLU A 3 -35.10 -14.93 9.42
CA GLU A 3 -34.24 -15.45 10.50
C GLU A 3 -33.97 -14.33 11.50
N THR A 4 -34.46 -14.51 12.71
CA THR A 4 -34.24 -13.55 13.80
C THR A 4 -32.78 -13.65 14.22
N ARG A 5 -31.95 -12.76 13.69
CA ARG A 5 -30.53 -12.69 14.02
C ARG A 5 -30.38 -12.22 15.46
N THR A 6 -29.97 -13.10 16.33
CA THR A 6 -29.78 -12.80 17.76
C THR A 6 -28.36 -12.34 18.02
N LEU A 7 -28.15 -11.56 19.09
CA LEU A 7 -26.84 -11.10 19.56
C LEU A 7 -25.89 -12.28 19.84
N SER A 8 -26.42 -13.38 20.34
CA SER A 8 -25.64 -14.61 20.60
C SER A 8 -25.10 -15.23 19.30
N GLN A 9 -25.89 -15.25 18.23
CA GLN A 9 -25.46 -15.72 16.93
C GLN A 9 -24.37 -14.81 16.33
N PHE A 10 -24.48 -13.50 16.53
CA PHE A 10 -23.44 -12.55 16.12
C PHE A 10 -22.13 -12.80 16.88
N LYS A 11 -22.20 -12.96 18.20
CA LYS A 11 -21.02 -13.26 19.04
C LYS A 11 -20.36 -14.58 18.68
N SER A 12 -21.15 -15.63 18.38
CA SER A 12 -20.62 -16.94 18.02
C SER A 12 -19.89 -16.94 16.66
N LYS A 13 -20.26 -16.05 15.74
CA LYS A 13 -19.57 -15.87 14.46
C LYS A 13 -18.32 -14.99 14.56
N LEU A 14 -18.20 -14.21 15.61
CA LEU A 14 -17.04 -13.32 15.83
C LEU A 14 -15.98 -14.04 16.68
N ILE A 15 -15.39 -15.07 16.11
CA ILE A 15 -14.34 -15.85 16.77
C ILE A 15 -13.13 -14.93 17.01
N GLY A 16 -12.69 -14.83 18.28
CA GLY A 16 -11.53 -14.02 18.67
C GLY A 16 -11.82 -12.50 18.83
N GLY A 17 -13.08 -12.06 18.67
CA GLY A 17 -13.46 -10.68 18.99
C GLY A 17 -13.20 -9.62 17.94
N GLY A 18 -13.00 -9.99 16.68
CA GLY A 18 -12.73 -9.06 15.57
C GLY A 18 -11.29 -8.59 15.49
N THR A 19 -10.93 -8.12 14.33
CA THR A 19 -9.57 -7.65 14.04
C THR A 19 -9.27 -6.37 14.82
N ARG A 20 -8.17 -6.33 15.54
CA ARG A 20 -7.75 -5.14 16.27
C ARG A 20 -7.03 -4.19 15.32
N PRO A 21 -7.48 -2.94 15.16
CA PRO A 21 -6.92 -2.01 14.20
C PRO A 21 -5.48 -1.54 14.51
N ASN A 22 -4.99 -1.84 15.71
CA ASN A 22 -3.63 -1.51 16.16
C ASN A 22 -2.63 -2.67 15.99
N LEU A 23 -3.11 -3.84 15.56
CA LEU A 23 -2.26 -4.99 15.27
C LEU A 23 -2.19 -5.18 13.77
N PHE A 24 -1.28 -4.50 13.13
CA PHE A 24 -0.98 -4.66 11.72
C PHE A 24 0.52 -4.54 11.49
N GLU A 25 0.98 -5.16 10.45
CA GLU A 25 2.37 -5.12 10.00
C GLU A 25 2.38 -4.73 8.51
N VAL A 26 3.26 -3.82 8.16
CA VAL A 26 3.47 -3.41 6.76
C VAL A 26 4.90 -3.76 6.37
N SER A 27 5.05 -4.51 5.31
CA SER A 27 6.36 -4.84 4.78
C SER A 27 6.43 -4.61 3.27
N ILE A 28 7.60 -4.21 2.81
CA ILE A 28 7.93 -4.09 1.39
C ILE A 28 8.95 -5.19 1.11
N PRO A 29 8.53 -6.33 0.54
CA PRO A 29 9.39 -7.51 0.41
C PRO A 29 10.57 -7.30 -0.55
N THR A 30 10.43 -6.39 -1.50
CA THR A 30 11.48 -6.12 -2.48
C THR A 30 11.62 -4.62 -2.68
N PHE A 31 12.73 -4.07 -2.27
CA PHE A 31 13.08 -2.69 -2.60
C PHE A 31 13.69 -2.61 -4.00
N PRO A 32 13.40 -1.55 -4.75
CA PRO A 32 14.08 -1.27 -6.00
C PRO A 32 15.60 -1.17 -5.77
N THR A 33 16.39 -1.65 -6.73
CA THR A 33 17.86 -1.65 -6.64
C THR A 33 18.45 -0.28 -6.37
N ALA A 34 17.80 0.75 -6.85
CA ALA A 34 18.20 2.14 -6.64
C ALA A 34 18.15 2.59 -5.15
N ILE A 35 17.37 1.94 -4.32
CA ILE A 35 17.28 2.23 -2.88
C ILE A 35 18.14 1.26 -2.07
N ALA A 36 18.35 0.06 -2.57
CA ALA A 36 19.15 -0.96 -1.90
C ALA A 36 20.56 -0.47 -1.56
N GLU A 37 21.14 0.37 -2.42
CA GLU A 37 22.45 1.01 -2.16
C GLU A 37 22.37 2.11 -1.10
N ALA A 38 21.22 2.74 -0.93
CA ALA A 38 21.02 3.81 0.06
C ALA A 38 20.69 3.27 1.44
N TRP A 39 20.19 2.06 1.50
CA TRP A 39 19.91 1.30 2.70
C TRP A 39 21.14 0.45 2.98
N SER A 40 21.93 0.78 3.98
CA SER A 40 23.17 0.05 4.31
C SER A 40 22.91 -1.45 4.45
N PRO A 41 23.65 -2.31 3.72
CA PRO A 41 23.48 -3.76 3.78
C PRO A 41 24.10 -4.38 5.05
N GLY A 42 23.72 -3.92 6.19
CA GLY A 42 24.28 -4.38 7.47
C GLY A 42 23.35 -4.25 8.64
N ASP A 43 22.33 -3.44 8.48
CA ASP A 43 21.22 -3.44 9.43
C ASP A 43 20.20 -4.46 8.94
N ASP A 44 19.62 -5.25 9.85
CA ASP A 44 18.44 -6.10 9.62
C ASP A 44 17.22 -5.31 9.09
N ALA A 45 17.50 -4.25 8.45
CA ALA A 45 16.76 -3.06 8.16
C ALA A 45 15.94 -3.13 6.87
N GLU A 46 16.11 -4.13 6.03
CA GLU A 46 15.37 -4.17 4.77
C GLU A 46 13.85 -4.16 4.98
N ASN A 47 13.40 -4.58 6.14
CA ASN A 47 12.00 -4.48 6.51
C ASN A 47 11.78 -4.11 7.99
N GLY A 48 12.78 -4.23 8.85
CA GLY A 48 12.61 -4.12 10.30
C GLY A 48 12.18 -2.72 10.74
N ILE A 49 12.90 -1.69 10.35
CA ILE A 49 12.62 -0.30 10.77
C ILE A 49 11.28 0.18 10.21
N PHE A 50 11.01 -0.09 8.93
CA PHE A 50 9.74 0.30 8.32
C PHE A 50 8.54 -0.38 8.96
N LYS A 51 8.64 -1.68 9.26
CA LYS A 51 7.62 -2.44 9.97
C LYS A 51 7.25 -1.84 11.31
N PHE A 52 8.27 -1.50 12.11
CA PHE A 52 8.07 -0.97 13.47
C PHE A 52 7.63 0.48 13.50
N LEU A 53 8.06 1.30 12.55
CA LEU A 53 7.77 2.74 12.54
C LEU A 53 6.48 3.10 11.78
N CYS A 54 5.83 2.14 11.15
CA CYS A 54 4.54 2.37 10.51
C CYS A 54 3.44 2.56 11.57
N LYS A 55 2.96 3.78 11.71
CA LYS A 55 1.92 4.14 12.69
C LYS A 55 0.50 3.88 12.18
N ALA A 56 0.25 4.19 10.93
CA ALA A 56 -1.06 4.03 10.30
C ALA A 56 -0.92 3.79 8.81
N THR A 57 -1.77 2.95 8.29
CA THR A 57 -1.87 2.69 6.85
C THR A 57 -3.32 2.44 6.46
N ALA A 58 -3.65 2.72 5.20
CA ALA A 58 -4.92 2.38 4.61
C ALA A 58 -4.66 1.49 3.39
N LEU A 59 -5.45 0.44 3.23
CA LEU A 59 -5.41 -0.36 2.01
C LEU A 59 -5.90 0.51 0.84
N PRO A 60 -5.13 0.63 -0.26
CA PRO A 60 -5.58 1.36 -1.43
C PRO A 60 -6.84 0.69 -1.99
N ALA A 61 -7.85 1.50 -2.34
CA ALA A 61 -9.06 0.99 -2.95
C ALA A 61 -8.77 0.51 -4.37
N SER A 62 -9.38 -0.61 -4.72
CA SER A 62 -9.40 -1.13 -6.09
C SER A 62 -10.75 -0.76 -6.71
N ASN A 63 -10.75 0.22 -7.60
CA ASN A 63 -11.94 0.75 -8.24
C ASN A 63 -12.16 0.05 -9.57
N LEU A 64 -13.38 -0.44 -9.79
CA LEU A 64 -13.79 -0.99 -11.06
C LEU A 64 -14.68 0.03 -11.78
N GLY A 65 -14.18 0.58 -12.88
CA GLY A 65 -14.94 1.49 -13.72
C GLY A 65 -16.18 0.81 -14.32
N SER A 66 -17.20 1.56 -14.62
CA SER A 66 -18.36 1.07 -15.36
C SER A 66 -18.42 1.71 -16.72
N ILE A 67 -18.59 0.88 -17.76
CA ILE A 67 -18.86 1.32 -19.11
C ILE A 67 -20.37 1.30 -19.32
N GLU A 68 -20.93 2.44 -19.68
CA GLU A 68 -22.36 2.57 -19.95
C GLU A 68 -22.63 2.35 -21.43
N ILE A 69 -23.37 1.30 -21.76
CA ILE A 69 -23.80 0.98 -23.11
C ILE A 69 -25.27 1.39 -23.26
N PRO A 70 -25.60 2.41 -24.06
CA PRO A 70 -26.97 2.81 -24.29
C PRO A 70 -27.68 1.80 -25.20
N PHE A 71 -28.84 1.32 -24.75
CA PHE A 71 -29.69 0.43 -25.54
C PHE A 71 -31.15 0.81 -25.36
N ARG A 72 -31.80 1.28 -26.46
CA ARG A 72 -33.24 1.59 -26.53
C ARG A 72 -33.75 2.44 -25.36
N GLY A 73 -33.08 3.55 -25.05
CA GLY A 73 -33.48 4.46 -23.96
C GLY A 73 -33.12 3.98 -22.54
N ARG A 74 -32.39 2.87 -22.39
CA ARG A 74 -31.83 2.37 -21.14
C ARG A 74 -30.33 2.21 -21.27
N THR A 75 -29.62 2.36 -20.16
CA THR A 75 -28.18 2.11 -20.10
C THR A 75 -27.89 0.77 -19.42
N LEU A 76 -27.10 -0.06 -20.05
CA LEU A 76 -26.53 -1.26 -19.47
C LEU A 76 -25.14 -0.93 -18.95
N LYS A 77 -24.86 -1.23 -17.68
CA LYS A 77 -23.55 -1.05 -17.08
C LYS A 77 -22.75 -2.34 -17.17
N VAL A 78 -21.60 -2.25 -17.83
CA VAL A 78 -20.64 -3.36 -17.96
C VAL A 78 -19.37 -2.99 -17.20
N ALA A 79 -18.68 -3.99 -16.66
CA ALA A 79 -17.41 -3.79 -15.99
C ALA A 79 -16.36 -3.23 -16.97
N GLY A 80 -15.73 -2.14 -16.60
CA GLY A 80 -14.64 -1.50 -17.33
C GLY A 80 -13.28 -1.75 -16.70
N ASP A 81 -12.37 -0.81 -16.87
CA ASP A 81 -11.00 -0.91 -16.39
C ASP A 81 -10.91 -0.80 -14.86
N ARG A 82 -9.94 -1.54 -14.32
CA ARG A 82 -9.62 -1.48 -12.89
C ARG A 82 -8.53 -0.45 -12.64
N THR A 83 -8.79 0.44 -11.70
CA THR A 83 -7.82 1.42 -11.20
C THR A 83 -7.56 1.23 -9.73
N PHE A 84 -6.39 1.61 -9.27
CA PHE A 84 -6.00 1.56 -7.86
C PHE A 84 -5.76 2.98 -7.38
N ASP A 85 -6.24 3.26 -6.18
CA ASP A 85 -5.97 4.53 -5.52
C ASP A 85 -4.53 4.57 -4.97
N ASP A 86 -4.05 5.77 -4.66
CA ASP A 86 -2.74 5.95 -4.04
C ASP A 86 -2.70 5.31 -2.65
N TRP A 87 -1.59 4.66 -2.36
CA TRP A 87 -1.36 4.12 -1.05
C TRP A 87 -0.76 5.16 -0.11
N THR A 88 -1.47 5.41 1.00
CA THR A 88 -1.03 6.36 2.02
C THR A 88 -0.61 5.62 3.28
N VAL A 89 0.58 5.92 3.76
CA VAL A 89 1.14 5.39 4.99
C VAL A 89 1.69 6.51 5.86
N THR A 90 1.43 6.43 7.16
CA THR A 90 1.98 7.36 8.15
C THR A 90 3.09 6.67 8.91
N ILE A 91 4.28 7.22 8.85
CA ILE A 91 5.49 6.68 9.45
C ILE A 91 5.96 7.62 10.56
N ILE A 92 6.41 7.05 11.68
CA ILE A 92 7.10 7.81 12.73
C ILE A 92 8.55 7.99 12.27
N ASN A 93 8.99 9.24 12.19
CA ASN A 93 10.37 9.52 11.85
C ASN A 93 11.29 9.12 13.01
N ASP A 94 12.37 8.46 12.67
CA ASP A 94 13.49 8.21 13.56
C ASP A 94 14.35 9.47 13.70
N GLU A 95 15.11 9.59 14.78
CA GLU A 95 16.01 10.70 15.06
C GLU A 95 17.06 10.89 13.93
N ASP A 96 17.53 9.78 13.37
CA ASP A 96 18.49 9.77 12.25
C ASP A 96 17.86 10.05 10.88
N PHE A 97 16.55 10.17 10.78
CA PHE A 97 15.81 10.37 9.52
C PHE A 97 16.12 9.34 8.42
N LYS A 98 16.54 8.15 8.77
CA LYS A 98 16.95 7.11 7.81
C LYS A 98 15.86 6.78 6.79
N LEU A 99 14.63 6.55 7.27
CA LEU A 99 13.49 6.25 6.41
C LEU A 99 13.17 7.39 5.45
N ARG A 100 13.14 8.61 5.96
CA ARG A 100 12.89 9.79 5.14
C ARG A 100 13.96 9.94 4.05
N THR A 101 15.22 9.80 4.42
CA THR A 101 16.35 9.88 3.48
C THR A 101 16.25 8.81 2.40
N ALA A 102 15.82 7.58 2.75
CA ALA A 102 15.63 6.51 1.79
C ALA A 102 14.53 6.84 0.77
N PHE A 103 13.39 7.37 1.22
CA PHE A 103 12.31 7.78 0.32
C PHE A 103 12.68 9.00 -0.55
N GLU A 104 13.40 9.97 0.01
CA GLU A 104 13.92 11.11 -0.76
C GLU A 104 14.89 10.66 -1.86
N ARG A 105 15.79 9.73 -1.54
CA ARG A 105 16.69 9.14 -2.54
C ARG A 105 15.93 8.37 -3.62
N TRP A 106 14.90 7.63 -3.23
CA TRP A 106 14.04 6.94 -4.19
C TRP A 106 13.36 7.93 -5.14
N SER A 107 12.79 9.00 -4.62
CA SER A 107 12.20 10.06 -5.44
C SER A 107 13.22 10.67 -6.40
N ASN A 108 14.45 10.93 -5.93
CA ASN A 108 15.52 11.49 -6.74
C ASN A 108 16.01 10.54 -7.84
N VAL A 109 15.92 9.22 -7.65
CA VAL A 109 16.23 8.26 -8.70
C VAL A 109 15.21 8.28 -9.82
N MET A 110 13.93 8.46 -9.48
CA MET A 110 12.86 8.57 -10.48
C MET A 110 12.98 9.87 -11.29
N SER A 111 13.28 10.97 -10.62
CA SER A 111 13.49 12.28 -11.25
C SER A 111 14.39 13.13 -10.35
N ARG A 112 15.58 13.43 -10.81
CA ARG A 112 16.51 14.29 -10.09
C ARG A 112 16.02 15.72 -10.09
N LEU A 113 16.19 16.37 -8.95
CA LEU A 113 15.73 17.73 -8.76
C LEU A 113 16.64 18.76 -9.45
N ASP A 114 17.93 18.45 -9.58
CA ASP A 114 18.96 19.35 -10.13
C ASP A 114 18.98 19.40 -11.66
N ASP A 115 18.87 18.28 -12.35
CA ASP A 115 19.00 18.18 -13.82
C ASP A 115 17.78 17.55 -14.52
N ALA A 116 16.74 17.20 -13.76
CA ALA A 116 15.53 16.52 -14.23
C ALA A 116 15.79 15.21 -14.99
N THR A 117 16.99 14.61 -14.82
CA THR A 117 17.29 13.28 -15.33
C THR A 117 16.82 12.22 -14.35
N GLY A 118 16.53 11.02 -14.84
CA GLY A 118 16.08 9.90 -14.02
C GLY A 118 16.38 8.56 -14.69
N VAL A 119 16.08 7.50 -13.97
CA VAL A 119 16.23 6.14 -14.49
C VAL A 119 15.07 5.84 -15.42
N THR A 120 15.37 5.47 -16.65
CA THR A 120 14.35 5.16 -17.68
C THR A 120 13.74 3.76 -17.54
N ASN A 121 14.43 2.85 -16.83
CA ASN A 121 13.94 1.48 -16.65
C ASN A 121 12.98 1.39 -15.45
N PRO A 122 11.68 1.12 -15.68
CA PRO A 122 10.69 1.03 -14.59
C PRO A 122 11.03 0.00 -13.52
N SER A 123 11.67 -1.12 -13.88
CA SER A 123 12.04 -2.17 -12.92
C SER A 123 13.03 -1.70 -11.85
N SER A 124 13.73 -0.61 -12.09
CA SER A 124 14.73 -0.07 -11.17
C SER A 124 14.12 0.78 -10.05
N TYR A 125 12.88 1.25 -10.20
CA TYR A 125 12.24 2.13 -9.22
C TYR A 125 10.80 1.72 -8.83
N MET A 126 10.15 0.84 -9.60
CA MET A 126 8.79 0.41 -9.28
C MET A 126 8.79 -0.65 -8.18
N LEU A 127 7.87 -0.50 -7.25
CA LEU A 127 7.53 -1.55 -6.29
C LEU A 127 6.65 -2.61 -6.97
N SER A 128 7.05 -3.87 -6.85
CA SER A 128 6.27 -4.98 -7.41
C SER A 128 5.18 -5.48 -6.44
N LEU A 129 5.40 -5.34 -5.13
CA LEU A 129 4.51 -5.88 -4.11
C LEU A 129 4.63 -5.10 -2.79
N ILE A 130 3.49 -4.87 -2.14
CA ILE A 130 3.39 -4.38 -0.77
C ILE A 130 2.58 -5.39 0.02
N HIS A 131 3.04 -5.77 1.20
CA HIS A 131 2.36 -6.70 2.09
C HIS A 131 1.88 -5.98 3.34
N ILE A 132 0.58 -6.13 3.65
CA ILE A 132 -0.06 -5.62 4.87
C ILE A 132 -0.78 -6.80 5.51
N SER A 133 -0.43 -7.15 6.73
CA SER A 133 -1.04 -8.23 7.48
C SER A 133 -1.39 -7.82 8.92
#